data_2b05e4304e60e1a8d9f23e9f93ecec68
#
_entry.id   2b05e4304e60e1a8d9f23e9f93ecec68
#
_cell.length_a   1.000
_cell.length_b   1.000
_cell.length_c   1.000
_cell.angle_alpha   90.00
_cell.angle_beta   90.00
_cell.angle_gamma   90.00
#
_symmetry.space_group_name_H-M   'P 1'
#
loop_
_entity.id
_entity.type
_entity.pdbx_description
1 polymer ?
#
loop_
_entity_poly.entity_id
_entity_poly.type
_entity_poly.pdbx_seq_one_letter_code
_entity_poly.pdbx_strand_id
1 'polypeptide(L)'
;LIGHVDHGKSSYADSLLAANGIISSRAAGQVRYMDSREDEQERGITMKSSAVSLTFKLRKIQEGQVEGIDDYTLNLIDTPGHVDFSSEVSTAARLCDGALVIIDVVEGVCTQTVHVLRQAWMDGLRTVLVVNKMDRLITELRLTPNEAHHRLLQLIEQVNAVIGGFYAAACM
;
A
#
# COMPACT_ATOMS: atom_id res chain seq x y z
N LEU A 1 -0.38 -4.55 3.28
CA LEU A 1 -0.81 -3.68 2.18
C LEU A 1 -2.33 -3.62 2.14
N ILE A 2 -2.91 -2.45 2.14
CA ILE A 2 -4.36 -2.22 2.06
C ILE A 2 -4.68 -1.18 0.99
N GLY A 3 -5.89 -1.24 0.41
CA GLY A 3 -6.35 -0.30 -0.62
C GLY A 3 -7.43 -0.92 -1.50
N HIS A 4 -7.97 -0.11 -2.40
CA HIS A 4 -9.02 -0.54 -3.33
C HIS A 4 -8.53 -1.61 -4.32
N VAL A 5 -9.47 -2.32 -4.96
CA VAL A 5 -9.19 -3.24 -6.08
C VAL A 5 -8.45 -2.46 -7.18
N ASP A 6 -7.53 -3.10 -7.86
CA ASP A 6 -6.73 -2.55 -8.96
C ASP A 6 -5.86 -1.31 -8.64
N HIS A 7 -5.76 -0.87 -7.39
CA HIS A 7 -4.82 0.17 -7.00
C HIS A 7 -3.35 -0.28 -7.00
N GLY A 8 -3.09 -1.58 -7.25
CA GLY A 8 -1.75 -2.13 -7.48
C GLY A 8 -1.05 -2.65 -6.22
N LYS A 9 -1.78 -3.14 -5.22
CA LYS A 9 -1.22 -3.73 -3.98
C LYS A 9 -0.25 -4.87 -4.28
N SER A 10 -0.70 -5.89 -5.01
CA SER A 10 0.13 -7.07 -5.32
C SER A 10 1.29 -6.72 -6.26
N SER A 11 1.11 -5.79 -7.20
CA SER A 11 2.21 -5.30 -8.06
C SER A 11 3.25 -4.50 -7.25
N TYR A 12 2.81 -3.76 -6.22
CA TYR A 12 3.71 -3.07 -5.31
C TYR A 12 4.47 -4.07 -4.42
N ALA A 13 3.78 -5.12 -3.95
CA ALA A 13 4.41 -6.24 -3.23
C ALA A 13 5.51 -6.89 -4.09
N ASP A 14 5.22 -7.22 -5.35
CA ASP A 14 6.21 -7.76 -6.29
C ASP A 14 7.43 -6.84 -6.46
N SER A 15 7.22 -5.53 -6.50
CA SER A 15 8.31 -4.56 -6.58
C SER A 15 9.21 -4.58 -5.34
N LEU A 16 8.63 -4.71 -4.14
CA LEU A 16 9.38 -4.88 -2.90
C LEU A 16 10.14 -6.21 -2.86
N LEU A 17 9.53 -7.30 -3.33
CA LEU A 17 10.16 -8.61 -3.45
C LEU A 17 11.35 -8.57 -4.41
N ALA A 18 11.21 -7.88 -5.54
CA ALA A 18 12.29 -7.68 -6.50
C ALA A 18 13.43 -6.84 -5.91
N ALA A 19 13.12 -5.76 -5.20
CA ALA A 19 14.12 -4.93 -4.52
C ALA A 19 14.87 -5.71 -3.43
N ASN A 20 14.23 -6.71 -2.82
CA ASN A 20 14.84 -7.61 -1.84
C ASN A 20 15.58 -8.82 -2.47
N GLY A 21 15.53 -8.97 -3.81
CA GLY A 21 16.18 -10.06 -4.53
C GLY A 21 15.48 -11.41 -4.46
N ILE A 22 14.22 -11.47 -3.98
CA ILE A 22 13.43 -12.70 -3.89
C ILE A 22 12.93 -13.10 -5.27
N ILE A 23 12.54 -12.13 -6.09
CA ILE A 23 12.15 -12.32 -7.49
C ILE A 23 13.02 -11.46 -8.40
N SER A 24 13.07 -11.79 -9.69
CA SER A 24 13.79 -10.98 -10.66
C SER A 24 13.07 -9.65 -10.93
N SER A 25 13.81 -8.57 -11.21
CA SER A 25 13.21 -7.26 -11.54
C SER A 25 12.33 -7.31 -12.81
N ARG A 26 12.54 -8.29 -13.71
CA ARG A 26 11.69 -8.49 -14.89
C ARG A 26 10.35 -9.15 -14.56
N ALA A 27 10.28 -9.89 -13.46
CA ALA A 27 9.06 -10.56 -13.00
C ALA A 27 8.15 -9.64 -12.18
N ALA A 28 8.71 -8.56 -11.63
CA ALA A 28 7.98 -7.61 -10.80
C ALA A 28 6.76 -7.03 -11.54
N GLY A 29 5.60 -7.08 -10.90
CA GLY A 29 4.33 -6.59 -11.44
C GLY A 29 3.68 -7.48 -12.50
N GLN A 30 4.30 -8.62 -12.87
CA GLN A 30 3.77 -9.57 -13.83
C GLN A 30 3.35 -10.90 -13.21
N VAL A 31 4.13 -11.38 -12.24
CA VAL A 31 3.99 -12.74 -11.70
C VAL A 31 2.97 -12.81 -10.57
N ARG A 32 2.66 -11.67 -9.90
CA ARG A 32 1.81 -11.65 -8.70
C ARG A 32 2.22 -12.76 -7.73
N TYR A 33 3.48 -12.71 -7.33
CA TYR A 33 4.16 -13.77 -6.56
C TYR A 33 3.42 -14.16 -5.29
N MET A 34 2.74 -13.21 -4.66
CA MET A 34 1.99 -13.43 -3.42
C MET A 34 0.62 -14.08 -3.63
N ASP A 35 0.07 -14.05 -4.85
CA ASP A 35 -1.18 -14.75 -5.21
C ASP A 35 -0.85 -16.22 -5.50
N SER A 36 -0.97 -17.07 -4.47
CA SER A 36 -0.56 -18.48 -4.53
C SER A 36 -1.58 -19.42 -5.15
N ARG A 37 -2.83 -18.96 -5.34
CA ARG A 37 -3.94 -19.75 -5.84
C ARG A 37 -4.12 -19.56 -7.35
N GLU A 38 -4.44 -20.63 -8.06
CA GLU A 38 -4.70 -20.58 -9.50
C GLU A 38 -5.88 -19.66 -9.84
N ASP A 39 -6.95 -19.68 -9.04
CA ASP A 39 -8.13 -18.83 -9.22
C ASP A 39 -7.83 -17.33 -8.99
N GLU A 40 -6.90 -16.99 -8.12
CA GLU A 40 -6.42 -15.62 -7.93
C GLU A 40 -5.63 -15.13 -9.14
N GLN A 41 -4.77 -15.98 -9.68
CA GLN A 41 -3.95 -15.66 -10.86
C GLN A 41 -4.81 -15.55 -12.13
N GLU A 42 -5.75 -16.46 -12.34
CA GLU A 42 -6.66 -16.44 -13.49
C GLU A 42 -7.57 -15.20 -13.50
N ARG A 43 -8.11 -14.84 -12.33
CA ARG A 43 -9.02 -13.69 -12.19
C ARG A 43 -8.29 -12.37 -11.99
N GLY A 44 -7.00 -12.41 -11.68
CA GLY A 44 -6.22 -11.21 -11.36
C GLY A 44 -6.67 -10.52 -10.06
N ILE A 45 -7.27 -11.24 -9.11
CA ILE A 45 -7.81 -10.70 -7.84
C ILE A 45 -7.26 -11.50 -6.68
N THR A 46 -6.65 -10.82 -5.70
CA THR A 46 -6.23 -11.43 -4.43
C THR A 46 -7.47 -11.75 -3.58
N MET A 47 -7.62 -12.99 -3.16
CA MET A 47 -8.74 -13.48 -2.35
C MET A 47 -8.34 -13.80 -0.92
N LYS A 48 -7.10 -14.25 -0.71
CA LYS A 48 -6.53 -14.54 0.61
C LYS A 48 -5.33 -13.68 0.92
N SER A 49 -5.17 -13.36 2.20
CA SER A 49 -3.97 -12.67 2.67
C SER A 49 -2.77 -13.61 2.63
N SER A 50 -1.67 -13.14 2.09
CA SER A 50 -0.39 -13.85 2.05
C SER A 50 0.70 -13.02 2.71
N ALA A 51 1.71 -13.69 3.30
CA ALA A 51 2.77 -13.03 4.04
C ALA A 51 4.14 -13.44 3.54
N VAL A 52 5.08 -12.48 3.54
CA VAL A 52 6.47 -12.70 3.19
C VAL A 52 7.38 -11.85 4.09
N SER A 53 8.55 -12.38 4.44
CA SER A 53 9.56 -11.65 5.20
C SER A 53 10.60 -11.04 4.26
N LEU A 54 10.81 -9.74 4.40
CA LEU A 54 11.80 -8.95 3.67
C LEU A 54 12.92 -8.53 4.61
N THR A 55 14.17 -8.57 4.16
CA THR A 55 15.32 -8.12 4.95
C THR A 55 15.88 -6.84 4.37
N PHE A 56 16.00 -5.81 5.19
CA PHE A 56 16.55 -4.52 4.81
C PHE A 56 17.73 -4.15 5.69
N LYS A 57 18.77 -3.61 5.07
CA LYS A 57 19.94 -3.07 5.76
C LYS A 57 19.82 -1.55 5.82
N LEU A 58 19.64 -1.04 7.02
CA LEU A 58 19.58 0.42 7.25
C LEU A 58 20.88 0.91 7.86
N ARG A 59 21.38 2.03 7.34
CA ARG A 59 22.55 2.72 7.90
C ARG A 59 22.10 3.52 9.11
N LYS A 60 22.70 3.24 10.26
CA LYS A 60 22.53 4.05 11.45
C LYS A 60 23.40 5.31 11.31
N ILE A 61 22.76 6.45 11.20
CA ILE A 61 23.45 7.73 11.08
C ILE A 61 23.24 8.50 12.38
N GLN A 62 24.33 8.82 13.06
CA GLN A 62 24.34 9.67 14.24
C GLN A 62 25.32 10.83 14.00
N GLU A 63 24.88 12.07 14.22
CA GLU A 63 25.67 13.30 13.98
C GLU A 63 26.30 13.40 12.56
N GLY A 64 25.62 12.83 11.53
CA GLY A 64 26.09 12.84 10.15
C GLY A 64 27.14 11.78 9.81
N GLN A 65 27.53 10.92 10.75
CA GLN A 65 28.43 9.78 10.53
C GLN A 65 27.69 8.45 10.57
N VAL A 66 28.12 7.49 9.72
CA VAL A 66 27.55 6.13 9.70
C VAL A 66 28.19 5.35 10.83
N GLU A 67 27.42 5.09 11.91
CA GLU A 67 27.90 4.29 13.07
C GLU A 67 27.81 2.80 12.84
N GLY A 68 26.95 2.35 11.93
CA GLY A 68 26.74 0.92 11.69
C GLY A 68 25.68 0.63 10.64
N ILE A 69 25.49 -0.65 10.39
CA ILE A 69 24.42 -1.17 9.53
C ILE A 69 23.63 -2.16 10.38
N ASP A 70 22.35 -1.88 10.56
CA ASP A 70 21.42 -2.77 11.25
C ASP A 70 20.57 -3.52 10.24
N ASP A 71 20.42 -4.83 10.45
CA ASP A 71 19.50 -5.65 9.65
C ASP A 71 18.11 -5.61 10.26
N TYR A 72 17.13 -5.22 9.45
CA TYR A 72 15.72 -5.19 9.82
C TYR A 72 14.93 -6.21 9.02
N THR A 73 14.07 -6.95 9.69
CA THR A 73 13.11 -7.84 9.05
C THR A 73 11.75 -7.18 9.05
N LEU A 74 11.17 -7.03 7.86
CA LEU A 74 9.83 -6.51 7.66
C LEU A 74 8.94 -7.63 7.14
N ASN A 75 7.93 -7.99 7.91
CA ASN A 75 6.92 -8.96 7.48
C ASN A 75 5.84 -8.22 6.71
N LEU A 76 5.80 -8.45 5.40
CA LEU A 76 4.83 -7.86 4.50
C LEU A 76 3.64 -8.79 4.37
N ILE A 77 2.43 -8.27 4.59
CA ILE A 77 1.17 -8.97 4.36
C ILE A 77 0.43 -8.28 3.22
N ASP A 78 0.20 -8.99 2.12
CA ASP A 78 -0.71 -8.53 1.06
C ASP A 78 -2.14 -8.96 1.37
N THR A 79 -3.10 -8.06 1.16
CA THR A 79 -4.50 -8.31 1.49
C THR A 79 -5.42 -8.10 0.28
N PRO A 80 -6.58 -8.79 0.26
CA PRO A 80 -7.61 -8.53 -0.75
C PRO A 80 -8.03 -7.06 -0.79
N GLY A 81 -8.40 -6.59 -1.98
CA GLY A 81 -8.94 -5.24 -2.15
C GLY A 81 -10.47 -5.20 -2.26
N HIS A 82 -11.10 -6.36 -2.45
CA HIS A 82 -12.54 -6.44 -2.67
C HIS A 82 -13.32 -6.47 -1.35
N VAL A 83 -14.49 -5.81 -1.33
CA VAL A 83 -15.33 -5.69 -0.13
C VAL A 83 -15.78 -7.04 0.43
N ASP A 84 -16.00 -8.03 -0.42
CA ASP A 84 -16.44 -9.37 -0.01
C ASP A 84 -15.40 -10.10 0.86
N PHE A 85 -14.13 -9.68 0.79
CA PHE A 85 -13.03 -10.24 1.57
C PHE A 85 -12.60 -9.35 2.73
N SER A 86 -13.46 -8.45 3.19
CA SER A 86 -13.15 -7.50 4.27
C SER A 86 -12.77 -8.18 5.59
N SER A 87 -13.27 -9.39 5.85
CA SER A 87 -12.88 -10.20 7.02
C SER A 87 -11.39 -10.59 7.00
N GLU A 88 -10.85 -10.91 5.82
CA GLU A 88 -9.42 -11.21 5.65
C GLU A 88 -8.58 -9.97 5.95
N VAL A 89 -9.00 -8.79 5.45
CA VAL A 89 -8.33 -7.51 5.72
C VAL A 89 -8.33 -7.20 7.21
N SER A 90 -9.46 -7.37 7.89
CA SER A 90 -9.58 -7.13 9.35
C SER A 90 -8.71 -8.09 10.16
N THR A 91 -8.63 -9.36 9.75
CA THR A 91 -7.78 -10.34 10.44
C THR A 91 -6.31 -10.01 10.26
N ALA A 92 -5.89 -9.67 9.05
CA ALA A 92 -4.52 -9.26 8.75
C ALA A 92 -4.12 -7.97 9.49
N ALA A 93 -5.03 -6.98 9.56
CA ALA A 93 -4.79 -5.71 10.22
C ALA A 93 -4.42 -5.88 11.69
N ARG A 94 -5.06 -6.80 12.41
CA ARG A 94 -4.78 -7.07 13.83
C ARG A 94 -3.43 -7.71 14.10
N LEU A 95 -2.77 -8.23 13.08
CA LEU A 95 -1.44 -8.85 13.17
C LEU A 95 -0.32 -7.87 12.82
N CYS A 96 -0.65 -6.65 12.38
CA CYS A 96 0.30 -5.69 11.85
C CYS A 96 0.55 -4.53 12.82
N ASP A 97 1.75 -3.95 12.76
CA ASP A 97 2.12 -2.72 13.46
C ASP A 97 1.80 -1.46 12.66
N GLY A 98 1.63 -1.62 11.35
CA GLY A 98 1.34 -0.51 10.43
C GLY A 98 0.71 -0.97 9.12
N ALA A 99 0.20 -0.02 8.37
CA ALA A 99 -0.47 -0.26 7.10
C ALA A 99 0.06 0.66 6.00
N LEU A 100 0.43 0.05 4.86
CA LEU A 100 0.69 0.79 3.62
C LEU A 100 -0.63 0.90 2.86
N VAL A 101 -1.16 2.11 2.79
CA VAL A 101 -2.42 2.42 2.08
C VAL A 101 -2.09 2.81 0.66
N ILE A 102 -2.40 1.94 -0.30
CA ILE A 102 -2.06 2.15 -1.71
C ILE A 102 -3.25 2.78 -2.44
N ILE A 103 -3.00 3.91 -3.07
CA ILE A 103 -4.00 4.68 -3.82
C ILE A 103 -3.50 4.91 -5.25
N ASP A 104 -4.34 4.61 -6.24
CA ASP A 104 -4.12 5.01 -7.63
C ASP A 104 -4.27 6.53 -7.76
N VAL A 105 -3.29 7.18 -8.37
CA VAL A 105 -3.24 8.65 -8.50
C VAL A 105 -4.40 9.22 -9.33
N VAL A 106 -4.93 8.45 -10.29
CA VAL A 106 -6.03 8.86 -11.16
C VAL A 106 -7.37 8.67 -10.47
N GLU A 107 -7.61 7.48 -9.91
CA GLU A 107 -8.88 7.16 -9.24
C GLU A 107 -9.03 7.90 -7.91
N GLY A 108 -7.93 8.08 -7.18
CA GLY A 108 -7.93 8.80 -5.91
C GLY A 108 -8.57 8.01 -4.76
N VAL A 109 -9.20 8.74 -3.83
CA VAL A 109 -9.85 8.18 -2.65
C VAL A 109 -11.22 7.62 -3.01
N CYS A 110 -11.32 6.29 -3.11
CA CYS A 110 -12.57 5.58 -3.35
C CYS A 110 -13.28 5.21 -2.04
N THR A 111 -14.56 4.81 -2.11
CA THR A 111 -15.33 4.36 -0.94
C THR A 111 -14.62 3.26 -0.16
N GLN A 112 -14.04 2.29 -0.88
CA GLN A 112 -13.27 1.21 -0.25
C GLN A 112 -12.00 1.73 0.45
N THR A 113 -11.34 2.76 -0.09
CA THR A 113 -10.18 3.40 0.55
C THR A 113 -10.59 4.01 1.90
N VAL A 114 -11.73 4.69 1.97
CA VAL A 114 -12.28 5.23 3.22
C VAL A 114 -12.54 4.11 4.23
N HIS A 115 -13.09 2.98 3.76
CA HIS A 115 -13.41 1.84 4.62
C HIS A 115 -12.13 1.23 5.23
N VAL A 116 -11.10 0.97 4.42
CA VAL A 116 -9.85 0.38 4.93
C VAL A 116 -9.04 1.35 5.79
N LEU A 117 -9.10 2.66 5.50
CA LEU A 117 -8.53 3.70 6.38
C LEU A 117 -9.21 3.71 7.74
N ARG A 118 -10.55 3.62 7.78
CA ARG A 118 -11.32 3.54 9.02
C ARG A 118 -10.95 2.29 9.82
N GLN A 119 -10.82 1.15 9.16
CA GLN A 119 -10.40 -0.10 9.82
C GLN A 119 -9.00 0.05 10.43
N ALA A 120 -8.03 0.55 9.66
CA ALA A 120 -6.67 0.79 10.14
C ALA A 120 -6.65 1.76 11.34
N TRP A 121 -7.49 2.80 11.31
CA TRP A 121 -7.68 3.72 12.41
C TRP A 121 -8.22 3.03 13.67
N MET A 122 -9.28 2.21 13.54
CA MET A 122 -9.89 1.49 14.67
C MET A 122 -8.94 0.48 15.28
N ASP A 123 -8.11 -0.17 14.48
CA ASP A 123 -7.09 -1.13 14.93
C ASP A 123 -5.80 -0.44 15.43
N GLY A 124 -5.74 0.90 15.43
CA GLY A 124 -4.60 1.67 15.93
C GLY A 124 -3.34 1.56 15.09
N LEU A 125 -3.45 1.18 13.82
CA LEU A 125 -2.31 1.01 12.92
C LEU A 125 -1.70 2.36 12.50
N ARG A 126 -0.36 2.41 12.44
CA ARG A 126 0.34 3.52 11.81
C ARG A 126 0.20 3.40 10.30
N THR A 127 -0.41 4.39 9.67
CA THR A 127 -0.67 4.39 8.23
C THR A 127 0.37 5.20 7.47
N VAL A 128 0.86 4.64 6.35
CA VAL A 128 1.70 5.32 5.37
C VAL A 128 0.97 5.31 4.04
N LEU A 129 0.79 6.49 3.44
CA LEU A 129 0.18 6.64 2.13
C LEU A 129 1.19 6.33 1.03
N VAL A 130 0.81 5.47 0.10
CA VAL A 130 1.56 5.16 -1.12
C VAL A 130 0.72 5.56 -2.32
N VAL A 131 1.15 6.59 -3.04
CA VAL A 131 0.52 7.00 -4.29
C VAL A 131 1.14 6.20 -5.43
N ASN A 132 0.34 5.38 -6.08
CA ASN A 132 0.76 4.44 -7.11
C ASN A 132 0.31 4.88 -8.50
N LYS A 133 0.88 4.26 -9.54
CA LYS A 133 0.58 4.47 -10.96
C LYS A 133 0.75 5.93 -11.41
N MET A 134 1.83 6.55 -10.97
CA MET A 134 2.17 7.95 -11.29
C MET A 134 2.33 8.20 -12.80
N ASP A 135 2.70 7.18 -13.56
CA ASP A 135 2.77 7.19 -15.02
C ASP A 135 1.44 7.55 -15.69
N ARG A 136 0.30 7.18 -15.07
CA ARG A 136 -1.05 7.50 -15.57
C ARG A 136 -1.34 9.00 -15.62
N LEU A 137 -0.67 9.82 -14.79
CA LEU A 137 -0.79 11.28 -14.87
C LEU A 137 -0.36 11.82 -16.24
N ILE A 138 0.63 11.17 -16.86
CA ILE A 138 1.16 11.55 -18.15
C ILE A 138 0.47 10.78 -19.27
N THR A 139 0.38 9.46 -19.15
CA THR A 139 -0.09 8.57 -20.21
C THR A 139 -1.59 8.70 -20.45
N GLU A 140 -2.38 8.89 -19.39
CA GLU A 140 -3.83 8.90 -19.44
C GLU A 140 -4.40 10.33 -19.32
N LEU A 141 -3.99 11.08 -18.28
CA LEU A 141 -4.51 12.43 -18.03
C LEU A 141 -3.76 13.52 -18.80
N ARG A 142 -2.55 13.23 -19.32
CA ARG A 142 -1.71 14.17 -20.09
C ARG A 142 -1.45 15.50 -19.35
N LEU A 143 -1.28 15.43 -18.02
CA LEU A 143 -1.10 16.61 -17.19
C LEU A 143 0.31 17.20 -17.35
N THR A 144 0.37 18.52 -17.26
CA THR A 144 1.63 19.24 -17.09
C THR A 144 2.21 18.98 -15.69
N PRO A 145 3.52 19.20 -15.44
CA PRO A 145 4.12 19.01 -14.11
C PRO A 145 3.41 19.77 -12.99
N ASN A 146 2.95 20.98 -13.26
CA ASN A 146 2.22 21.80 -12.27
C ASN A 146 0.83 21.22 -11.95
N GLU A 147 0.10 20.77 -12.95
CA GLU A 147 -1.20 20.11 -12.77
C GLU A 147 -1.04 18.77 -12.03
N ALA A 148 -0.01 17.98 -12.37
CA ALA A 148 0.32 16.75 -11.67
C ALA A 148 0.62 16.99 -10.18
N HIS A 149 1.40 18.03 -9.87
CA HIS A 149 1.66 18.45 -8.49
C HIS A 149 0.38 18.83 -7.75
N HIS A 150 -0.50 19.64 -8.38
CA HIS A 150 -1.79 20.00 -7.80
C HIS A 150 -2.67 18.77 -7.53
N ARG A 151 -2.68 17.81 -8.48
CA ARG A 151 -3.42 16.55 -8.31
C ARG A 151 -2.93 15.77 -7.09
N LEU A 152 -1.62 15.69 -6.88
CA LEU A 152 -1.03 15.02 -5.70
C LEU A 152 -1.42 15.72 -4.40
N LEU A 153 -1.34 17.05 -4.36
CA LEU A 153 -1.77 17.81 -3.17
C LEU A 153 -3.25 17.57 -2.85
N GLN A 154 -4.12 17.64 -3.84
CA GLN A 154 -5.55 17.35 -3.66
C GLN A 154 -5.79 15.94 -3.09
N LEU A 155 -5.04 14.94 -3.56
CA LEU A 155 -5.17 13.57 -3.07
C LEU A 155 -4.75 13.47 -1.60
N ILE A 156 -3.65 14.12 -1.22
CA ILE A 156 -3.18 14.17 0.17
C ILE A 156 -4.22 14.88 1.06
N GLU A 157 -4.78 15.99 0.59
CA GLU A 157 -5.84 16.72 1.31
C GLU A 157 -7.11 15.86 1.50
N GLN A 158 -7.52 15.10 0.48
CA GLN A 158 -8.65 14.17 0.58
C GLN A 158 -8.41 13.10 1.65
N VAL A 159 -7.23 12.49 1.66
CA VAL A 159 -6.86 11.48 2.68
C VAL A 159 -6.85 12.11 4.07
N ASN A 160 -6.26 13.28 4.22
CA ASN A 160 -6.21 14.01 5.49
C ASN A 160 -7.62 14.40 5.98
N ALA A 161 -8.52 14.81 5.08
CA ALA A 161 -9.91 15.12 5.42
C ALA A 161 -10.65 13.88 5.94
N VAL A 162 -10.44 12.70 5.33
CA VAL A 162 -11.02 11.43 5.79
C VAL A 162 -10.54 11.09 7.20
N ILE A 163 -9.21 11.15 7.42
CA ILE A 163 -8.61 10.84 8.73
C ILE A 163 -9.05 11.87 9.77
N GLY A 164 -9.08 13.16 9.43
CA GLY A 164 -9.57 14.24 10.29
C GLY A 164 -11.03 14.03 10.72
N GLY A 165 -11.87 13.51 9.83
CA GLY A 165 -13.24 13.12 10.16
C GLY A 165 -13.33 12.02 11.22
N PHE A 166 -12.40 11.05 11.21
CA PHE A 166 -12.36 10.00 12.24
C PHE A 166 -11.97 10.56 13.62
N TYR A 167 -10.99 11.47 13.66
CA TYR A 167 -10.62 12.18 14.89
C TYR A 167 -11.77 12.99 15.45
N ALA A 168 -12.46 13.76 14.63
CA ALA A 168 -13.59 14.57 15.06
C ALA A 168 -14.71 13.68 15.64
N ALA A 169 -15.02 12.55 15.00
CA ALA A 169 -16.02 11.61 15.47
C ALA A 169 -15.63 10.88 16.79
N ALA A 170 -14.34 10.72 17.06
CA ALA A 170 -13.85 10.08 18.29
C ALA A 170 -13.81 11.05 19.50
N CYS A 171 -13.85 12.37 19.25
CA CYS A 171 -13.86 13.40 20.29
C CYS A 171 -15.28 13.83 20.72
N MET A 172 -16.33 13.31 20.09
CA MET A 172 -17.73 13.52 20.45
C MET A 172 -18.24 12.41 21.34
#